data_877382efb7b21697271ce76be37ffec7
#
_entry.id   877382efb7b21697271ce76be37ffec7
#
_cell.length_a   1.000
_cell.length_b   1.000
_cell.length_c   1.000
_cell.angle_alpha   90.00
_cell.angle_beta   90.00
_cell.angle_gamma   90.00
#
_symmetry.space_group_name_H-M   'P 1'
#
loop_
_entity.id
_entity.type
_entity.pdbx_description
1 polymer ?
#
loop_
_entity_poly.entity_id
_entity_poly.type
_entity_poly.pdbx_seq_one_letter_code
_entity_poly.pdbx_strand_id
1 'polypeptide(L)'
;MGSSSEPNAPGDLELVRTFVNTLDIEKGTDALESSETWGRWCAERGLSVESSATDRQLLGELREALREGLLAHHSRGSMPLAAREVLDRMLAWSQAEATFTEEGLRLLPRGDGAHYVAGRILSLVAQATVDGTWSRLKACRGDECKWAFYDHSRSRTGQWCSMAICGNRNKQARLRERRGQ
;
A
#
# COMPACT_ATOMS: atom_id res chain seq x y z
N MET A 1 13.84 10.30 -17.29
CA MET A 1 14.97 10.05 -16.38
C MET A 1 14.86 11.01 -15.23
N GLY A 2 14.52 10.54 -14.07
CA GLY A 2 14.35 11.30 -12.83
C GLY A 2 14.03 10.30 -11.74
N SER A 3 14.99 9.43 -11.40
CA SER A 3 14.93 8.62 -10.20
C SER A 3 15.09 9.57 -9.01
N SER A 4 14.02 10.25 -8.63
CA SER A 4 13.92 10.77 -7.28
C SER A 4 13.85 9.53 -6.40
N SER A 5 14.93 9.26 -5.66
CA SER A 5 14.93 8.24 -4.63
C SER A 5 13.88 8.62 -3.58
N GLU A 6 12.64 8.16 -3.81
CA GLU A 6 11.62 8.27 -2.80
C GLU A 6 12.13 7.53 -1.56
N PRO A 7 12.04 8.11 -0.38
CA PRO A 7 12.50 7.46 0.82
C PRO A 7 11.68 6.18 1.03
N ASN A 8 12.35 5.05 0.97
CA ASN A 8 11.75 3.73 1.16
C ASN A 8 11.15 3.58 2.56
N ALA A 9 10.11 2.77 2.69
CA ALA A 9 9.63 2.37 4.00
C ALA A 9 10.69 1.48 4.70
N PRO A 10 10.77 1.47 6.04
CA PRO A 10 11.76 0.69 6.75
C PRO A 10 11.49 -0.82 6.63
N GLY A 11 12.56 -1.58 6.42
CA GLY A 11 12.53 -3.05 6.41
C GLY A 11 11.48 -3.62 5.45
N ASP A 12 10.81 -4.66 5.88
CA ASP A 12 9.81 -5.39 5.08
C ASP A 12 8.52 -4.59 4.82
N LEU A 13 8.28 -3.47 5.52
CA LEU A 13 7.15 -2.59 5.23
C LEU A 13 7.23 -1.99 3.82
N GLU A 14 8.42 -1.96 3.22
CA GLU A 14 8.63 -1.58 1.83
C GLU A 14 7.87 -2.47 0.86
N LEU A 15 7.70 -3.76 1.17
CA LEU A 15 6.89 -4.65 0.34
C LEU A 15 5.43 -4.20 0.30
N VAL A 16 4.86 -3.78 1.44
CA VAL A 16 3.49 -3.25 1.49
C VAL A 16 3.37 -1.96 0.67
N ARG A 17 4.34 -1.03 0.82
CA ARG A 17 4.36 0.21 0.04
C ARG A 17 4.39 -0.06 -1.46
N THR A 18 5.30 -0.92 -1.90
CA THR A 18 5.44 -1.25 -3.32
C THR A 18 4.27 -2.07 -3.87
N PHE A 19 3.61 -2.88 -3.02
CA PHE A 19 2.38 -3.57 -3.39
C PHE A 19 1.23 -2.59 -3.63
N VAL A 20 1.02 -1.61 -2.75
CA VAL A 20 0.01 -0.56 -3.00
C VAL A 20 0.33 0.23 -4.27
N ASN A 21 1.59 0.41 -4.60
CA ASN A 21 2.07 1.12 -5.78
C ASN A 21 2.15 0.25 -7.06
N THR A 22 1.61 -0.98 -7.05
CA THR A 22 1.46 -1.78 -8.28
C THR A 22 0.53 -1.12 -9.30
N LEU A 23 -0.39 -0.27 -8.85
CA LEU A 23 -1.18 0.64 -9.69
C LEU A 23 -0.58 2.04 -9.64
N ASP A 24 -0.04 2.51 -10.76
CA ASP A 24 0.33 3.90 -11.00
C ASP A 24 -0.84 4.60 -11.71
N ILE A 25 -1.65 5.33 -10.95
CA ILE A 25 -2.86 6.01 -11.46
C ILE A 25 -2.47 7.09 -12.48
N GLU A 26 -1.37 7.82 -12.25
CA GLU A 26 -0.91 8.89 -13.13
C GLU A 26 -0.46 8.37 -14.49
N LYS A 27 0.18 7.17 -14.53
CA LYS A 27 0.62 6.53 -15.77
C LYS A 27 -0.42 5.59 -16.38
N GLY A 28 -1.45 5.22 -15.61
CA GLY A 28 -2.44 4.24 -16.03
C GLY A 28 -1.85 2.83 -16.20
N THR A 29 -0.83 2.46 -15.40
CA THR A 29 -0.21 1.13 -15.46
C THR A 29 -0.49 0.34 -14.20
N ASP A 30 -0.79 -0.95 -14.35
CA ASP A 30 -1.07 -1.86 -13.23
C ASP A 30 -0.27 -3.16 -13.37
N ALA A 31 0.55 -3.47 -12.37
CA ALA A 31 1.28 -4.73 -12.37
C ALA A 31 0.37 -5.95 -12.21
N LEU A 32 -0.87 -5.78 -11.73
CA LEU A 32 -1.86 -6.86 -11.62
C LEU A 32 -2.65 -7.07 -12.91
N GLU A 33 -2.45 -6.28 -13.96
CA GLU A 33 -3.18 -6.36 -15.22
C GLU A 33 -2.99 -7.70 -15.92
N SER A 34 -1.78 -8.25 -15.91
CA SER A 34 -1.47 -9.53 -16.56
C SER A 34 -0.61 -10.44 -15.66
N SER A 35 -0.59 -11.74 -15.97
CA SER A 35 0.30 -12.69 -15.30
C SER A 35 1.78 -12.37 -15.53
N GLU A 36 2.13 -11.80 -16.68
CA GLU A 36 3.49 -11.41 -17.01
C GLU A 36 3.98 -10.23 -16.15
N THR A 37 3.19 -9.15 -16.08
CA THR A 37 3.54 -7.95 -15.30
C THR A 37 3.57 -8.24 -13.82
N TRP A 38 2.61 -9.06 -13.34
CA TRP A 38 2.59 -9.53 -11.95
C TRP A 38 3.77 -10.44 -11.63
N GLY A 39 4.07 -11.41 -12.49
CA GLY A 39 5.21 -12.31 -12.31
C GLY A 39 6.54 -11.56 -12.25
N ARG A 40 6.72 -10.53 -13.07
CA ARG A 40 7.90 -9.65 -13.03
C ARG A 40 8.00 -8.90 -11.71
N TRP A 41 6.88 -8.31 -11.24
CA TRP A 41 6.83 -7.61 -9.95
C TRP A 41 7.19 -8.54 -8.78
N CYS A 42 6.69 -9.78 -8.80
CA CYS A 42 7.01 -10.81 -7.81
C CYS A 42 8.49 -11.20 -7.87
N ALA A 43 9.01 -11.51 -9.06
CA ALA A 43 10.41 -11.95 -9.25
C ALA A 43 11.42 -10.90 -8.76
N GLU A 44 11.18 -9.63 -9.01
CA GLU A 44 12.00 -8.52 -8.51
C GLU A 44 12.07 -8.46 -6.97
N ARG A 45 11.15 -9.14 -6.27
CA ARG A 45 11.05 -9.19 -4.80
C ARG A 45 11.32 -10.57 -4.21
N GLY A 46 11.91 -11.45 -5.04
CA GLY A 46 12.24 -12.82 -4.63
C GLY A 46 11.01 -13.70 -4.37
N LEU A 47 9.87 -13.32 -4.93
CA LEU A 47 8.63 -14.11 -4.86
C LEU A 47 8.47 -14.88 -6.17
N SER A 48 8.26 -16.18 -6.09
CA SER A 48 7.93 -17.02 -7.26
C SER A 48 6.47 -17.45 -7.11
N VAL A 49 5.57 -16.78 -7.83
CA VAL A 49 4.13 -16.90 -7.60
C VAL A 49 3.38 -16.98 -8.92
N GLU A 50 2.68 -18.07 -9.11
CA GLU A 50 1.64 -18.18 -10.13
C GLU A 50 0.33 -17.57 -9.60
N SER A 51 -0.45 -16.96 -10.48
CA SER A 51 -1.74 -16.36 -10.12
C SER A 51 -2.72 -16.46 -11.29
N SER A 52 -3.95 -16.85 -11.00
CA SER A 52 -5.06 -16.76 -11.93
C SER A 52 -5.50 -15.30 -12.13
N ALA A 53 -6.36 -15.04 -13.11
CA ALA A 53 -6.99 -13.73 -13.28
C ALA A 53 -7.83 -13.34 -12.05
N THR A 54 -8.53 -14.31 -11.46
CA THR A 54 -9.33 -14.11 -10.24
C THR A 54 -8.44 -13.74 -9.05
N ASP A 55 -7.30 -14.40 -8.87
CA ASP A 55 -6.36 -14.07 -7.80
C ASP A 55 -5.85 -12.64 -7.93
N ARG A 56 -5.49 -12.22 -9.14
CA ARG A 56 -5.03 -10.84 -9.39
C ARG A 56 -6.12 -9.81 -9.13
N GLN A 57 -7.38 -10.13 -9.43
CA GLN A 57 -8.51 -9.29 -9.08
C GLN A 57 -8.64 -9.14 -7.55
N LEU A 58 -8.58 -10.25 -6.80
CA LEU A 58 -8.65 -10.23 -5.33
C LEU A 58 -7.47 -9.47 -4.71
N LEU A 59 -6.26 -9.64 -5.25
CA LEU A 59 -5.10 -8.84 -4.86
C LEU A 59 -5.31 -7.34 -5.16
N GLY A 60 -6.00 -7.00 -6.24
CA GLY A 60 -6.41 -5.64 -6.54
C GLY A 60 -7.36 -5.07 -5.48
N GLU A 61 -8.36 -5.84 -5.04
CA GLU A 61 -9.25 -5.45 -3.94
C GLU A 61 -8.48 -5.22 -2.63
N LEU A 62 -7.56 -6.12 -2.28
CA LEU A 62 -6.66 -5.96 -1.13
C LEU A 62 -5.87 -4.65 -1.23
N ARG A 63 -5.27 -4.39 -2.39
CA ARG A 63 -4.49 -3.18 -2.65
C ARG A 63 -5.30 -1.91 -2.40
N GLU A 64 -6.49 -1.83 -2.97
CA GLU A 64 -7.33 -0.63 -2.82
C GLU A 64 -7.84 -0.47 -1.38
N ALA A 65 -8.19 -1.54 -0.69
CA ALA A 65 -8.57 -1.47 0.73
C ALA A 65 -7.40 -0.96 1.61
N LEU A 66 -6.17 -1.40 1.32
CA LEU A 66 -4.98 -0.87 1.99
C LEU A 66 -4.79 0.62 1.65
N ARG A 67 -4.95 1.03 0.40
CA ARG A 67 -4.83 2.43 -0.04
C ARG A 67 -5.80 3.34 0.70
N GLU A 68 -7.05 2.92 0.88
CA GLU A 68 -8.04 3.64 1.70
C GLU A 68 -7.60 3.78 3.17
N GLY A 69 -7.02 2.73 3.74
CA GLY A 69 -6.41 2.78 5.07
C GLY A 69 -5.29 3.81 5.15
N LEU A 70 -4.40 3.84 4.16
CA LEU A 70 -3.28 4.79 4.09
C LEU A 70 -3.77 6.24 3.91
N LEU A 71 -4.89 6.46 3.22
CA LEU A 71 -5.53 7.78 3.12
C LEU A 71 -6.10 8.24 4.46
N ALA A 72 -6.68 7.33 5.25
CA ALA A 72 -7.23 7.64 6.56
C ALA A 72 -6.15 8.12 7.57
N HIS A 73 -4.88 7.73 7.39
CA HIS A 73 -3.78 8.15 8.27
C HIS A 73 -3.50 9.66 8.26
N HIS A 74 -3.97 10.41 7.25
CA HIS A 74 -3.81 11.87 7.21
C HIS A 74 -4.64 12.59 8.26
N SER A 75 -5.82 12.09 8.57
CA SER A 75 -6.75 12.71 9.52
C SER A 75 -6.68 12.09 10.91
N ARG A 76 -5.80 11.11 11.13
CA ARG A 76 -5.82 10.22 12.30
C ARG A 76 -7.19 9.58 12.51
N GLY A 77 -7.96 9.46 11.42
CA GLY A 77 -9.27 8.85 11.39
C GLY A 77 -9.18 7.31 11.41
N SER A 78 -10.30 6.68 11.68
CA SER A 78 -10.44 5.23 11.51
C SER A 78 -10.50 4.88 10.03
N MET A 79 -9.98 3.71 9.70
CA MET A 79 -10.13 3.13 8.37
C MET A 79 -11.64 2.99 8.02
N PRO A 80 -12.05 3.32 6.79
CA PRO A 80 -13.44 3.16 6.35
C PRO A 80 -13.97 1.75 6.57
N LEU A 81 -15.25 1.62 6.94
CA LEU A 81 -15.87 0.32 7.21
C LEU A 81 -15.73 -0.63 6.01
N ALA A 82 -16.05 -0.15 4.81
CA ALA A 82 -15.93 -0.96 3.59
C ALA A 82 -14.51 -1.50 3.36
N ALA A 83 -13.49 -0.69 3.62
CA ALA A 83 -12.10 -1.15 3.51
C ALA A 83 -11.77 -2.23 4.56
N ARG A 84 -12.28 -2.09 5.80
CA ARG A 84 -12.10 -3.12 6.84
C ARG A 84 -12.75 -4.45 6.45
N GLU A 85 -13.98 -4.41 5.94
CA GLU A 85 -14.70 -5.61 5.49
C GLU A 85 -13.96 -6.33 4.35
N VAL A 86 -13.34 -5.57 3.44
CA VAL A 86 -12.47 -6.16 2.41
C VAL A 86 -11.23 -6.80 3.04
N LEU A 87 -10.56 -6.12 3.96
CA LEU A 87 -9.37 -6.67 4.61
C LEU A 87 -9.66 -7.91 5.43
N ASP A 88 -10.79 -7.97 6.14
CA ASP A 88 -11.22 -9.17 6.89
C ASP A 88 -11.48 -10.36 5.94
N ARG A 89 -12.13 -10.11 4.81
CA ARG A 89 -12.35 -11.11 3.77
C ARG A 89 -11.02 -11.57 3.13
N MET A 90 -10.11 -10.65 2.88
CA MET A 90 -8.78 -10.97 2.33
C MET A 90 -7.91 -11.72 3.34
N LEU A 91 -8.03 -11.42 4.63
CA LEU A 91 -7.33 -12.16 5.67
C LEU A 91 -7.77 -13.63 5.68
N ALA A 92 -9.07 -13.89 5.64
CA ALA A 92 -9.59 -15.26 5.54
C ALA A 92 -9.15 -15.96 4.25
N TRP A 93 -9.20 -15.27 3.12
CA TRP A 93 -8.76 -15.80 1.83
C TRP A 93 -7.27 -16.11 1.81
N SER A 94 -6.43 -15.32 2.43
CA SER A 94 -4.98 -15.46 2.45
C SER A 94 -4.47 -16.68 3.20
N GLN A 95 -5.33 -17.37 3.98
CA GLN A 95 -4.97 -18.51 4.82
C GLN A 95 -3.85 -18.17 5.84
N ALA A 96 -3.68 -16.91 6.17
CA ALA A 96 -2.71 -16.53 7.21
C ALA A 96 -3.21 -16.95 8.59
N GLU A 97 -2.32 -17.46 9.42
CA GLU A 97 -2.64 -18.01 10.74
C GLU A 97 -2.00 -17.20 11.86
N ALA A 98 -2.77 -16.94 12.91
CA ALA A 98 -2.24 -16.43 14.16
C ALA A 98 -1.49 -17.56 14.90
N THR A 99 -0.20 -17.38 15.12
CA THR A 99 0.69 -18.40 15.69
C THR A 99 1.51 -17.79 16.82
N PHE A 100 1.63 -18.51 17.95
CA PHE A 100 2.56 -18.15 19.00
C PHE A 100 3.97 -18.57 18.60
N THR A 101 4.88 -17.61 18.59
CA THR A 101 6.33 -17.78 18.34
C THR A 101 7.10 -17.43 19.62
N GLU A 102 8.41 -17.58 19.61
CA GLU A 102 9.27 -17.13 20.73
C GLU A 102 9.15 -15.61 21.00
N GLU A 103 8.80 -14.82 19.97
CA GLU A 103 8.63 -13.37 20.05
C GLU A 103 7.20 -12.96 20.43
N GLY A 104 6.27 -13.90 20.57
CA GLY A 104 4.87 -13.67 20.89
C GLY A 104 3.92 -14.04 19.76
N LEU A 105 2.71 -13.50 19.79
CA LEU A 105 1.68 -13.78 18.78
C LEU A 105 2.03 -13.08 17.47
N ARG A 106 2.10 -13.85 16.40
CA ARG A 106 2.39 -13.39 15.03
C ARG A 106 1.31 -13.88 14.08
N LEU A 107 1.03 -13.08 13.07
CA LEU A 107 0.28 -13.53 11.89
C LEU A 107 1.28 -14.05 10.86
N LEU A 108 1.17 -15.32 10.48
CA LEU A 108 2.11 -15.98 9.55
C LEU A 108 1.39 -16.36 8.26
N PRO A 109 1.96 -16.08 7.07
CA PRO A 109 1.42 -16.56 5.81
C PRO A 109 1.58 -18.11 5.74
N ARG A 110 0.52 -18.82 5.32
CA ARG A 110 0.52 -20.29 5.22
C ARG A 110 0.20 -20.79 3.82
N GLY A 111 -0.63 -20.07 3.09
CA GLY A 111 -1.00 -20.43 1.72
C GLY A 111 0.19 -20.45 0.76
N ASP A 112 -0.09 -20.75 -0.48
CA ASP A 112 0.85 -20.66 -1.60
C ASP A 112 0.37 -19.62 -2.62
N GLY A 113 1.11 -19.44 -3.69
CA GLY A 113 0.71 -18.55 -4.77
C GLY A 113 0.26 -17.16 -4.30
N ALA A 114 -0.87 -16.72 -4.80
CA ALA A 114 -1.44 -15.42 -4.46
C ALA A 114 -1.91 -15.35 -2.99
N HIS A 115 -2.33 -16.46 -2.39
CA HIS A 115 -2.68 -16.54 -0.97
C HIS A 115 -1.48 -16.20 -0.08
N TYR A 116 -0.30 -16.78 -0.42
CA TYR A 116 0.93 -16.46 0.30
C TYR A 116 1.28 -14.98 0.24
N VAL A 117 1.17 -14.35 -0.95
CA VAL A 117 1.47 -12.91 -1.09
C VAL A 117 0.53 -12.08 -0.24
N ALA A 118 -0.79 -12.33 -0.31
CA ALA A 118 -1.77 -11.63 0.50
C ALA A 118 -1.49 -11.82 2.01
N GLY A 119 -1.24 -13.06 2.44
CA GLY A 119 -0.90 -13.37 3.82
C GLY A 119 0.37 -12.66 4.29
N ARG A 120 1.41 -12.60 3.45
CA ARG A 120 2.64 -11.87 3.77
C ARG A 120 2.40 -10.37 3.90
N ILE A 121 1.64 -9.76 2.96
CA ILE A 121 1.28 -8.33 3.04
C ILE A 121 0.52 -8.05 4.35
N LEU A 122 -0.52 -8.84 4.67
CA LEU A 122 -1.33 -8.65 5.87
C LEU A 122 -0.53 -8.89 7.16
N SER A 123 0.39 -9.86 7.17
CA SER A 123 1.30 -10.09 8.29
C SER A 123 2.20 -8.89 8.56
N LEU A 124 2.72 -8.25 7.50
CA LEU A 124 3.55 -7.05 7.60
C LEU A 124 2.73 -5.84 8.08
N VAL A 125 1.48 -5.71 7.65
CA VAL A 125 0.56 -4.66 8.15
C VAL A 125 0.28 -4.86 9.64
N ALA A 126 0.02 -6.09 10.09
CA ALA A 126 -0.19 -6.43 11.49
C ALA A 126 1.05 -6.06 12.32
N GLN A 127 2.25 -6.48 11.88
CA GLN A 127 3.50 -6.14 12.55
C GLN A 127 3.73 -4.63 12.62
N ALA A 128 3.57 -3.92 11.50
CA ALA A 128 3.74 -2.47 11.43
C ALA A 128 2.74 -1.72 12.33
N THR A 129 1.57 -2.29 12.57
CA THR A 129 0.57 -1.76 13.50
C THR A 129 1.06 -1.86 14.93
N VAL A 130 1.62 -2.99 15.33
CA VAL A 130 2.23 -3.20 16.67
C VAL A 130 3.42 -2.26 16.88
N ASP A 131 4.30 -2.13 15.88
CA ASP A 131 5.49 -1.28 15.95
C ASP A 131 5.18 0.22 15.83
N GLY A 132 3.93 0.59 15.52
CA GLY A 132 3.51 1.98 15.32
C GLY A 132 4.04 2.62 14.03
N THR A 133 4.61 1.83 13.12
CA THR A 133 5.13 2.29 11.81
C THR A 133 4.04 2.35 10.76
N TRP A 134 2.95 1.58 10.90
CA TRP A 134 1.81 1.56 10.00
C TRP A 134 1.22 2.96 9.75
N SER A 135 1.04 3.76 10.79
CA SER A 135 0.47 5.11 10.70
C SER A 135 1.35 6.12 9.95
N ARG A 136 2.61 5.76 9.68
CA ARG A 136 3.54 6.57 8.87
C ARG A 136 3.49 6.21 7.38
N LEU A 137 3.00 5.03 7.04
CA LEU A 137 2.73 4.67 5.66
C LEU A 137 1.43 5.36 5.24
N LYS A 138 1.47 6.18 4.19
CA LYS A 138 0.37 7.04 3.75
C LYS A 138 0.18 6.95 2.25
N ALA A 139 -1.01 7.27 1.76
CA ALA A 139 -1.25 7.50 0.34
C ALA A 139 -1.26 9.01 0.04
N CYS A 140 -0.69 9.42 -1.07
CA CYS A 140 -0.65 10.82 -1.50
C CYS A 140 -2.07 11.39 -1.64
N ARG A 141 -2.29 12.62 -1.18
CA ARG A 141 -3.60 13.28 -1.27
C ARG A 141 -3.91 13.85 -2.66
N GLY A 142 -2.97 13.81 -3.61
CA GLY A 142 -3.24 14.18 -5.00
C GLY A 142 -4.27 13.25 -5.62
N ASP A 143 -5.36 13.79 -6.19
CA ASP A 143 -6.49 12.99 -6.67
C ASP A 143 -6.09 12.03 -7.79
N GLU A 144 -5.19 12.44 -8.66
CA GLU A 144 -4.65 11.65 -9.77
C GLU A 144 -3.39 10.87 -9.41
N CYS A 145 -2.93 10.90 -8.13
CA CYS A 145 -1.69 10.26 -7.71
C CYS A 145 -1.94 9.05 -6.81
N LYS A 146 -2.44 9.29 -5.59
CA LYS A 146 -2.70 8.25 -4.55
C LYS A 146 -1.51 7.31 -4.27
N TRP A 147 -0.28 7.70 -4.64
CA TRP A 147 0.95 6.92 -4.45
C TRP A 147 1.25 6.69 -2.98
N ALA A 148 1.55 5.45 -2.59
CA ALA A 148 1.92 5.13 -1.23
C ALA A 148 3.36 5.58 -0.94
N PHE A 149 3.55 6.28 0.18
CA PHE A 149 4.85 6.76 0.65
C PHE A 149 4.98 6.63 2.15
N TYR A 150 6.22 6.58 2.65
CA TYR A 150 6.48 6.57 4.09
C TYR A 150 6.83 7.97 4.57
N ASP A 151 6.10 8.45 5.58
CA ASP A 151 6.29 9.79 6.16
C ASP A 151 7.42 9.77 7.20
N HIS A 152 8.62 10.11 6.78
CA HIS A 152 9.80 10.22 7.63
C HIS A 152 9.82 11.47 8.50
N SER A 153 8.90 12.42 8.29
CA SER A 153 8.90 13.67 9.05
C SER A 153 8.68 13.41 10.54
N ARG A 154 9.32 14.23 11.38
CA ARG A 154 9.16 14.14 12.84
C ARG A 154 7.70 14.40 13.26
N SER A 155 7.03 15.34 12.62
CA SER A 155 5.64 15.73 12.90
C SER A 155 4.60 14.73 12.39
N ARG A 156 4.97 13.80 11.51
CA ARG A 156 4.06 12.84 10.85
C ARG A 156 2.91 13.53 10.10
N THR A 157 3.17 14.69 9.50
CA THR A 157 2.17 15.52 8.81
C THR A 157 2.34 15.55 7.29
N GLY A 158 3.23 14.72 6.75
CA GLY A 158 3.43 14.58 5.31
C GLY A 158 2.11 14.23 4.60
N GLN A 159 1.78 14.97 3.53
CA GLN A 159 0.54 14.79 2.77
C GLN A 159 0.78 14.33 1.34
N TRP A 160 2.01 14.47 0.84
CA TRP A 160 2.38 14.27 -0.55
C TRP A 160 3.55 13.30 -0.65
N CYS A 161 3.49 12.41 -1.63
CA CYS A 161 4.62 11.54 -1.95
C CYS A 161 5.85 12.35 -2.39
N SER A 162 5.62 13.51 -3.04
CA SER A 162 6.65 14.46 -3.43
C SER A 162 6.15 15.88 -3.28
N MET A 163 6.85 16.70 -2.48
CA MET A 163 6.57 18.13 -2.38
C MET A 163 6.81 18.87 -3.70
N ALA A 164 7.84 18.46 -4.44
CA ALA A 164 8.22 19.08 -5.72
C ALA A 164 7.18 18.85 -6.81
N ILE A 165 6.44 17.74 -6.75
CA ILE A 165 5.43 17.37 -7.75
C ILE A 165 4.03 17.59 -7.17
N CYS A 166 3.55 16.72 -6.31
CA CYS A 166 2.17 16.73 -5.81
C CYS A 166 1.89 17.92 -4.89
N GLY A 167 2.84 18.31 -4.04
CA GLY A 167 2.71 19.49 -3.20
C GLY A 167 2.59 20.78 -4.02
N ASN A 168 3.41 20.96 -5.04
CA ASN A 168 3.35 22.11 -5.94
C ASN A 168 2.08 22.12 -6.80
N ARG A 169 1.65 20.98 -7.34
CA ARG A 169 0.37 20.87 -8.08
C ARG A 169 -0.80 21.35 -7.23
N ASN A 170 -0.89 20.88 -5.99
CA ASN A 170 -1.96 21.29 -5.08
C ASN A 170 -1.90 22.80 -4.75
N LYS A 171 -0.71 23.33 -4.52
CA LYS A 171 -0.54 24.79 -4.29
C LYS A 171 -1.01 25.61 -5.50
N GLN A 172 -0.68 25.18 -6.70
CA GLN A 172 -1.10 25.85 -7.94
C GLN A 172 -2.62 25.74 -8.16
N ALA A 173 -3.25 24.58 -7.90
CA ALA A 173 -4.69 24.43 -7.98
C ALA A 173 -5.42 25.40 -7.06
N ARG A 174 -5.03 25.46 -5.79
CA ARG A 174 -5.59 26.41 -4.81
C ARG A 174 -5.42 27.89 -5.21
N LEU A 175 -4.31 28.23 -5.87
CA LEU A 175 -4.10 29.60 -6.37
C LEU A 175 -5.02 29.94 -7.53
N ARG A 176 -5.32 28.98 -8.42
CA ARG A 176 -6.27 29.16 -9.52
C ARG A 176 -7.69 29.33 -9.01
N GLU A 177 -8.12 28.51 -8.06
CA GLU A 177 -9.44 28.62 -7.41
C GLU A 177 -9.66 29.99 -6.77
N ARG A 178 -8.64 30.53 -6.06
CA ARG A 178 -8.71 31.86 -5.44
C ARG A 178 -8.73 33.03 -6.45
N ARG A 179 -8.19 32.83 -7.64
CA ARG A 179 -8.16 33.87 -8.69
C ARG A 179 -9.38 33.83 -9.61
N GLY A 180 -10.11 32.72 -9.61
CA GLY A 180 -11.35 32.54 -10.37
C GLY A 180 -12.61 32.92 -9.61
N GLN A 181 -12.46 33.29 -8.31
CA GLN A 181 -13.49 33.94 -7.49
C GLN A 181 -13.26 35.44 -7.46
#